data_bc4b61aa0c1867e45b61bf8985551044
#
_entry.id   bc4b61aa0c1867e45b61bf8985551044
#
_cell.length_a   1.000
_cell.length_b   1.000
_cell.length_c   1.000
_cell.angle_alpha   90.00
_cell.angle_beta   90.00
_cell.angle_gamma   90.00
#
_symmetry.space_group_name_H-M   'P 1'
#
loop_
_entity.id
_entity.type
_entity.pdbx_description
1 polymer ?
#
loop_
_entity_poly.entity_id
_entity_poly.type
_entity_poly.pdbx_seq_one_letter_code
_entity_poly.pdbx_strand_id
1 'polypeptide(L)'
;MPRLDIVCCGDLVLDEPDPDHWLAGIAPALRSASLAIGHLEVPHTRRGKELSADVPAPGAPPEHLAALSHAGLDAVTLAGNHIADCGAEGIQDTLTALDQNGIAHTGAAMNVALARAPAWLESGGVRVALLSYNCVGPEESWATPARAGCAYIRVAPEGGDAIAPAADLRYPDPDSVGLMAQDVRDARNAGAEVCIVALHKGIVHVPARLAPYERPLAWAAVDAGADLVIGHHAHILRGFEFYRGRPIFHGLGNGCVVTRALSPDQSHPSRAAWARRRREMFGFEPDPAYTLAPFHPEAVHGLLARVVFDGASPIATGFLPLHFEPPGRPVLATGPAAEAVCNYLVRICQDAGLPRPCLTVTDEMVQIEAFKTSCPPLLK
;
A
#
# COMPACT_ATOMS: atom_id res chain seq x y z
N MET A 1 16.15 11.61 22.00
CA MET A 1 16.22 10.29 21.33
C MET A 1 16.46 10.50 19.85
N PRO A 2 17.00 9.54 19.10
CA PRO A 2 17.19 9.75 17.67
C PRO A 2 15.83 9.95 16.98
N ARG A 3 15.77 10.95 16.11
CA ARG A 3 14.60 11.24 15.27
C ARG A 3 14.56 10.23 14.13
N LEU A 4 13.47 9.51 13.99
CA LEU A 4 13.23 8.55 12.92
C LEU A 4 12.18 9.12 11.96
N ASP A 5 12.54 9.33 10.70
CA ASP A 5 11.70 9.86 9.65
C ASP A 5 11.32 8.71 8.70
N ILE A 6 10.05 8.33 8.67
CA ILE A 6 9.54 7.22 7.87
C ILE A 6 8.67 7.77 6.73
N VAL A 7 8.99 7.38 5.51
CA VAL A 7 8.18 7.65 4.32
C VAL A 7 7.59 6.35 3.81
N CYS A 8 6.26 6.32 3.62
CA CYS A 8 5.54 5.17 3.07
C CYS A 8 4.94 5.51 1.71
N CYS A 9 5.22 4.65 0.74
CA CYS A 9 4.72 4.72 -0.62
C CYS A 9 3.54 3.75 -0.81
N GLY A 10 2.64 4.06 -1.73
CA GLY A 10 1.53 3.19 -2.12
C GLY A 10 1.95 1.99 -2.96
N ASP A 11 1.01 1.45 -3.74
CA ASP A 11 1.18 0.22 -4.52
C ASP A 11 2.24 0.40 -5.63
N LEU A 12 3.12 -0.60 -5.76
CA LEU A 12 4.21 -0.64 -6.74
C LEU A 12 3.99 -1.83 -7.68
N VAL A 13 3.85 -1.53 -8.97
CA VAL A 13 3.84 -2.50 -10.07
C VAL A 13 4.83 -2.00 -11.11
N LEU A 14 6.01 -2.63 -11.20
CA LEU A 14 7.13 -2.21 -12.04
C LEU A 14 7.31 -3.17 -13.22
N ASP A 15 6.31 -3.26 -14.08
CA ASP A 15 6.29 -4.19 -15.23
C ASP A 15 6.83 -3.55 -16.52
N GLU A 16 6.83 -2.21 -16.62
CA GLU A 16 7.32 -1.50 -17.79
C GLU A 16 8.85 -1.38 -17.80
N PRO A 17 9.48 -1.35 -19.00
CA PRO A 17 10.92 -1.11 -19.14
C PRO A 17 11.37 0.19 -18.46
N ASP A 18 12.66 0.26 -18.09
CA ASP A 18 13.29 1.40 -17.42
C ASP A 18 12.63 1.79 -16.10
N PRO A 19 12.59 0.88 -15.10
CA PRO A 19 11.93 1.13 -13.83
C PRO A 19 12.53 2.29 -13.04
N ASP A 20 13.81 2.63 -13.26
CA ASP A 20 14.45 3.81 -12.66
C ASP A 20 13.79 5.11 -13.16
N HIS A 21 13.44 5.19 -14.45
CA HIS A 21 12.70 6.34 -14.98
C HIS A 21 11.36 6.55 -14.29
N TRP A 22 10.63 5.46 -14.08
CA TRP A 22 9.31 5.53 -13.44
C TRP A 22 9.38 6.00 -11.99
N LEU A 23 10.39 5.58 -11.23
CA LEU A 23 10.57 5.98 -9.83
C LEU A 23 11.29 7.32 -9.66
N ALA A 24 11.95 7.85 -10.69
CA ALA A 24 12.80 9.04 -10.59
C ALA A 24 12.10 10.27 -9.99
N GLY A 25 10.79 10.44 -10.24
CA GLY A 25 10.04 11.60 -9.74
C GLY A 25 9.77 11.58 -8.23
N ILE A 26 9.83 10.42 -7.58
CA ILE A 26 9.62 10.26 -6.12
C ILE A 26 10.92 9.88 -5.38
N ALA A 27 11.92 9.40 -6.08
CA ALA A 27 13.18 8.93 -5.51
C ALA A 27 13.89 9.96 -4.58
N PRO A 28 13.91 11.28 -4.88
CA PRO A 28 14.50 12.26 -3.97
C PRO A 28 13.84 12.26 -2.59
N ALA A 29 12.50 12.11 -2.52
CA ALA A 29 11.75 12.07 -1.27
C ALA A 29 12.04 10.77 -0.50
N LEU A 30 12.06 9.62 -1.19
CA LEU A 30 12.37 8.33 -0.56
C LEU A 30 13.79 8.33 0.02
N ARG A 31 14.80 8.79 -0.73
CA ARG A 31 16.18 8.87 -0.27
C ARG A 31 16.43 9.85 0.88
N SER A 32 15.55 10.82 1.08
CA SER A 32 15.68 11.80 2.17
C SER A 32 15.16 11.26 3.51
N ALA A 33 14.40 10.17 3.50
CA ALA A 33 13.87 9.54 4.70
C ALA A 33 14.95 8.77 5.48
N SER A 34 14.69 8.52 6.76
CA SER A 34 15.49 7.57 7.57
C SER A 34 15.16 6.12 7.17
N LEU A 35 13.91 5.86 6.79
CA LEU A 35 13.40 4.60 6.24
C LEU A 35 12.31 4.90 5.23
N ALA A 36 12.38 4.27 4.05
CA ALA A 36 11.35 4.32 3.02
C ALA A 36 10.76 2.93 2.79
N ILE A 37 9.42 2.84 2.81
CA ILE A 37 8.66 1.59 2.74
C ILE A 37 7.65 1.69 1.60
N GLY A 38 7.50 0.63 0.79
CA GLY A 38 6.48 0.51 -0.26
C GLY A 38 5.69 -0.79 -0.17
N HIS A 39 4.69 -0.95 -1.05
CA HIS A 39 3.97 -2.21 -1.22
C HIS A 39 4.24 -2.76 -2.63
N LEU A 40 4.95 -3.87 -2.72
CA LEU A 40 5.17 -4.56 -3.99
C LEU A 40 4.02 -5.53 -4.24
N GLU A 41 3.20 -5.21 -5.23
CA GLU A 41 1.89 -5.85 -5.41
C GLU A 41 1.96 -7.13 -6.23
N VAL A 42 2.77 -7.15 -7.29
CA VAL A 42 2.87 -8.30 -8.22
C VAL A 42 4.15 -9.08 -8.04
N PRO A 43 4.16 -10.41 -8.34
CA PRO A 43 5.38 -11.18 -8.32
C PRO A 43 6.36 -10.73 -9.41
N HIS A 44 7.65 -10.76 -9.10
CA HIS A 44 8.72 -10.48 -10.05
C HIS A 44 9.43 -11.79 -10.40
N THR A 45 9.06 -12.38 -11.54
CA THR A 45 9.52 -13.71 -11.96
C THR A 45 9.39 -13.89 -13.47
N ARG A 46 10.22 -14.81 -14.01
CA ARG A 46 10.08 -15.34 -15.37
C ARG A 46 9.58 -16.79 -15.35
N ARG A 47 9.23 -17.29 -14.18
CA ARG A 47 8.76 -18.66 -13.95
C ARG A 47 7.31 -18.65 -13.46
N GLY A 48 6.77 -19.84 -13.33
CA GLY A 48 5.40 -20.03 -12.87
C GLY A 48 4.37 -19.84 -14.00
N LYS A 49 3.13 -20.02 -13.63
CA LYS A 49 1.98 -19.83 -14.51
C LYS A 49 1.08 -18.79 -13.88
N GLU A 50 0.68 -17.82 -14.67
CA GLU A 50 -0.29 -16.81 -14.25
C GLU A 50 -1.60 -17.49 -13.78
N LEU A 51 -1.97 -17.25 -12.52
CA LEU A 51 -3.14 -17.83 -11.86
C LEU A 51 -4.31 -16.85 -11.77
N SER A 52 -4.22 -15.68 -12.39
CA SER A 52 -5.18 -14.60 -12.26
C SER A 52 -6.63 -15.10 -12.35
N ALA A 53 -7.34 -14.99 -11.23
CA ALA A 53 -8.76 -15.32 -11.14
C ALA A 53 -9.65 -14.06 -11.33
N ASP A 54 -9.13 -12.88 -11.08
CA ASP A 54 -9.86 -11.60 -11.14
C ASP A 54 -9.23 -10.60 -12.12
N VAL A 55 -8.04 -10.09 -11.83
CA VAL A 55 -7.30 -9.12 -12.65
C VAL A 55 -6.04 -9.78 -13.18
N PRO A 56 -5.76 -9.70 -14.50
CA PRO A 56 -4.53 -10.23 -15.06
C PRO A 56 -3.30 -9.55 -14.45
N ALA A 57 -2.42 -10.33 -13.82
CA ALA A 57 -1.17 -9.85 -13.25
C ALA A 57 -0.03 -10.83 -13.60
N PRO A 58 0.57 -10.67 -14.78
CA PRO A 58 1.74 -11.44 -15.17
C PRO A 58 2.90 -11.12 -14.23
N GLY A 59 3.86 -12.05 -14.09
CA GLY A 59 5.09 -11.78 -13.40
C GLY A 59 5.87 -10.66 -14.10
N ALA A 60 6.29 -9.65 -13.33
CA ALA A 60 7.17 -8.60 -13.80
C ALA A 60 8.64 -9.08 -13.83
N PRO A 61 9.55 -8.43 -14.58
CA PRO A 61 10.95 -8.82 -14.62
C PRO A 61 11.64 -8.68 -13.27
N PRO A 62 12.33 -9.74 -12.76
CA PRO A 62 13.02 -9.68 -11.45
C PRO A 62 14.10 -8.60 -11.37
N GLU A 63 14.76 -8.30 -12.49
CA GLU A 63 15.80 -7.27 -12.58
C GLU A 63 15.28 -5.85 -12.35
N HIS A 64 13.96 -5.62 -12.50
CA HIS A 64 13.35 -4.32 -12.21
C HIS A 64 13.39 -3.97 -10.72
N LEU A 65 13.54 -4.97 -9.82
CA LEU A 65 13.60 -4.72 -8.38
C LEU A 65 14.85 -3.96 -7.94
N ALA A 66 15.91 -3.91 -8.75
CA ALA A 66 17.07 -3.06 -8.48
C ALA A 66 16.69 -1.57 -8.39
N ALA A 67 15.68 -1.13 -9.15
CA ALA A 67 15.21 0.24 -9.12
C ALA A 67 14.61 0.66 -7.77
N LEU A 68 14.11 -0.29 -6.95
CA LEU A 68 13.64 0.01 -5.60
C LEU A 68 14.77 0.55 -4.72
N SER A 69 15.92 -0.14 -4.70
CA SER A 69 17.09 0.32 -3.94
C SER A 69 17.68 1.60 -4.52
N HIS A 70 17.72 1.74 -5.85
CA HIS A 70 18.16 2.97 -6.52
C HIS A 70 17.25 4.16 -6.15
N ALA A 71 15.94 3.94 -6.00
CA ALA A 71 15.00 4.96 -5.58
C ALA A 71 15.10 5.29 -4.09
N GLY A 72 15.74 4.44 -3.28
CA GLY A 72 15.94 4.63 -1.84
C GLY A 72 14.90 3.94 -0.98
N LEU A 73 14.22 2.91 -1.48
CA LEU A 73 13.37 2.05 -0.65
C LEU A 73 14.24 1.08 0.16
N ASP A 74 13.94 0.95 1.46
CA ASP A 74 14.60 0.05 2.39
C ASP A 74 13.82 -1.25 2.57
N ALA A 75 12.49 -1.18 2.45
CA ALA A 75 11.61 -2.32 2.64
C ALA A 75 10.38 -2.29 1.76
N VAL A 76 9.82 -3.48 1.50
CA VAL A 76 8.51 -3.63 0.88
C VAL A 76 7.62 -4.60 1.65
N THR A 77 6.32 -4.32 1.63
CA THR A 77 5.27 -5.25 2.05
C THR A 77 4.77 -6.02 0.84
N LEU A 78 4.41 -7.29 1.03
CA LEU A 78 4.08 -8.23 -0.06
C LEU A 78 2.69 -8.86 0.10
N ALA A 79 2.02 -8.68 1.25
CA ALA A 79 0.72 -9.32 1.46
C ALA A 79 -0.36 -8.60 0.65
N GLY A 80 -0.60 -9.07 -0.56
CA GLY A 80 -1.60 -8.59 -1.51
C GLY A 80 -2.30 -9.74 -2.22
N ASN A 81 -3.30 -9.43 -3.03
CA ASN A 81 -4.05 -10.41 -3.82
C ASN A 81 -3.25 -10.96 -5.00
N HIS A 82 -2.21 -10.24 -5.45
CA HIS A 82 -1.44 -10.59 -6.66
C HIS A 82 -0.12 -11.30 -6.41
N ILE A 83 0.46 -11.27 -5.21
CA ILE A 83 1.80 -11.83 -4.95
C ILE A 83 1.91 -13.32 -5.27
N ALA A 84 0.81 -14.06 -5.22
CA ALA A 84 0.75 -15.49 -5.52
C ALA A 84 0.33 -15.82 -6.96
N ASP A 85 0.16 -14.84 -7.84
CA ASP A 85 -0.36 -15.04 -9.20
C ASP A 85 0.56 -15.89 -10.09
N CYS A 86 1.84 -15.99 -9.78
CA CYS A 86 2.78 -16.90 -10.42
C CYS A 86 3.15 -18.09 -9.53
N GLY A 87 2.36 -18.39 -8.51
CA GLY A 87 2.53 -19.52 -7.60
C GLY A 87 3.77 -19.41 -6.72
N ALA A 88 4.18 -20.53 -6.14
CA ALA A 88 5.34 -20.61 -5.22
C ALA A 88 6.66 -20.17 -5.88
N GLU A 89 6.84 -20.47 -7.17
CA GLU A 89 8.03 -20.07 -7.93
C GLU A 89 8.11 -18.55 -8.07
N GLY A 90 6.97 -17.88 -8.34
CA GLY A 90 6.88 -16.42 -8.42
C GLY A 90 7.24 -15.75 -7.09
N ILE A 91 6.69 -16.25 -5.99
CA ILE A 91 7.04 -15.77 -4.64
C ILE A 91 8.54 -15.96 -4.38
N GLN A 92 9.07 -17.17 -4.61
CA GLN A 92 10.49 -17.48 -4.35
C GLN A 92 11.44 -16.57 -5.15
N ASP A 93 11.14 -16.33 -6.44
CA ASP A 93 11.97 -15.47 -7.29
C ASP A 93 11.93 -14.02 -6.79
N THR A 94 10.73 -13.52 -6.43
CA THR A 94 10.54 -12.17 -5.89
C THR A 94 11.35 -11.98 -4.61
N LEU A 95 11.24 -12.91 -3.65
CA LEU A 95 11.99 -12.85 -2.39
C LEU A 95 13.50 -12.85 -2.66
N THR A 96 13.97 -13.77 -3.53
CA THR A 96 15.38 -13.86 -3.90
C THR A 96 15.91 -12.57 -4.51
N ALA A 97 15.13 -11.95 -5.40
CA ALA A 97 15.55 -10.70 -6.05
C ALA A 97 15.52 -9.52 -5.06
N LEU A 98 14.58 -9.45 -4.12
CA LEU A 98 14.57 -8.45 -3.05
C LEU A 98 15.79 -8.59 -2.14
N ASP A 99 16.12 -9.81 -1.71
CA ASP A 99 17.32 -10.10 -0.91
C ASP A 99 18.61 -9.68 -1.63
N GLN A 100 18.72 -9.97 -2.92
CA GLN A 100 19.89 -9.59 -3.75
C GLN A 100 20.06 -8.07 -3.86
N ASN A 101 18.98 -7.32 -3.76
CA ASN A 101 18.99 -5.86 -3.80
C ASN A 101 18.99 -5.21 -2.41
N GLY A 102 19.09 -5.99 -1.33
CA GLY A 102 19.15 -5.50 0.03
C GLY A 102 17.84 -4.88 0.53
N ILE A 103 16.70 -5.22 -0.08
CA ILE A 103 15.38 -4.73 0.30
C ILE A 103 14.75 -5.70 1.30
N ALA A 104 14.51 -5.22 2.52
CA ALA A 104 13.79 -6.00 3.53
C ALA A 104 12.33 -6.23 3.09
N HIS A 105 11.75 -7.38 3.46
CA HIS A 105 10.39 -7.69 3.02
C HIS A 105 9.61 -8.51 4.06
N THR A 106 8.29 -8.40 4.02
CA THR A 106 7.36 -9.16 4.86
C THR A 106 6.01 -9.33 4.17
N GLY A 107 5.22 -10.26 4.63
CA GLY A 107 3.84 -10.42 4.17
C GLY A 107 3.64 -11.56 3.18
N ALA A 108 4.69 -12.10 2.56
CA ALA A 108 4.61 -13.30 1.73
C ALA A 108 5.86 -14.16 1.90
N ALA A 109 5.69 -15.48 1.87
CA ALA A 109 6.79 -16.44 2.02
C ALA A 109 6.37 -17.86 1.61
N MET A 110 7.28 -18.82 1.80
CA MET A 110 7.06 -20.23 1.46
C MET A 110 6.10 -20.97 2.40
N ASN A 111 5.73 -20.38 3.53
CA ASN A 111 4.70 -20.87 4.46
C ASN A 111 4.15 -19.71 5.32
N VAL A 112 3.03 -19.96 6.02
CA VAL A 112 2.32 -18.94 6.80
C VAL A 112 3.14 -18.40 7.98
N ALA A 113 3.97 -19.20 8.62
CA ALA A 113 4.78 -18.75 9.75
C ALA A 113 5.82 -17.69 9.30
N LEU A 114 6.47 -17.94 8.16
CA LEU A 114 7.41 -16.99 7.56
C LEU A 114 6.70 -15.77 6.95
N ALA A 115 5.53 -15.96 6.32
CA ALA A 115 4.77 -14.85 5.75
C ALA A 115 4.29 -13.84 6.81
N ARG A 116 3.99 -14.31 8.03
CA ARG A 116 3.58 -13.49 9.18
C ARG A 116 4.76 -12.93 9.98
N ALA A 117 5.98 -13.38 9.73
CA ALA A 117 7.15 -12.86 10.42
C ALA A 117 7.38 -11.37 10.07
N PRO A 118 7.70 -10.51 11.07
CA PRO A 118 8.00 -9.12 10.78
C PRO A 118 9.31 -8.98 10.00
N ALA A 119 9.34 -8.01 9.05
CA ALA A 119 10.63 -7.48 8.61
C ALA A 119 11.17 -6.54 9.70
N TRP A 120 12.44 -6.73 10.04
CA TRP A 120 13.14 -5.91 11.01
C TRP A 120 14.00 -4.88 10.30
N LEU A 121 13.79 -3.62 10.66
CA LEU A 121 14.56 -2.49 10.16
C LEU A 121 15.22 -1.77 11.35
N GLU A 122 16.31 -1.10 11.09
CA GLU A 122 16.99 -0.28 12.10
C GLU A 122 17.50 1.01 11.46
N SER A 123 17.21 2.13 12.07
CA SER A 123 17.76 3.42 11.64
C SER A 123 17.96 4.32 12.85
N GLY A 124 19.15 4.94 12.94
CA GLY A 124 19.51 5.81 14.07
C GLY A 124 19.47 5.12 15.44
N GLY A 125 19.61 3.79 15.50
CA GLY A 125 19.49 2.99 16.72
C GLY A 125 18.05 2.72 17.16
N VAL A 126 17.05 3.08 16.36
CA VAL A 126 15.64 2.74 16.60
C VAL A 126 15.29 1.46 15.83
N ARG A 127 14.74 0.48 16.53
CA ARG A 127 14.35 -0.81 15.97
C ARG A 127 12.89 -0.81 15.55
N VAL A 128 12.64 -1.04 14.26
CA VAL A 128 11.30 -0.99 13.63
C VAL A 128 10.88 -2.39 13.21
N ALA A 129 9.65 -2.79 13.56
CA ALA A 129 9.00 -3.99 13.02
C ALA A 129 7.95 -3.58 11.98
N LEU A 130 8.02 -4.17 10.79
CA LEU A 130 7.05 -4.02 9.73
C LEU A 130 6.29 -5.34 9.54
N LEU A 131 4.96 -5.30 9.60
CA LEU A 131 4.05 -6.42 9.41
C LEU A 131 3.09 -6.12 8.26
N SER A 132 2.64 -7.15 7.52
CA SER A 132 1.76 -6.98 6.36
C SER A 132 0.75 -8.10 6.23
N TYR A 133 -0.51 -7.75 5.91
CA TYR A 133 -1.63 -8.70 5.78
C TYR A 133 -2.54 -8.36 4.61
N ASN A 134 -2.92 -9.40 3.86
CA ASN A 134 -3.96 -9.34 2.83
C ASN A 134 -5.34 -9.57 3.47
N CYS A 135 -6.29 -8.65 3.24
CA CYS A 135 -7.65 -8.70 3.77
C CYS A 135 -8.71 -8.88 2.67
N VAL A 136 -8.31 -9.05 1.41
CA VAL A 136 -9.24 -9.09 0.27
C VAL A 136 -9.26 -10.44 -0.47
N GLY A 137 -8.41 -11.40 -0.06
CA GLY A 137 -8.29 -12.68 -0.76
C GLY A 137 -7.51 -12.54 -2.09
N PRO A 138 -7.69 -13.43 -3.08
CA PRO A 138 -8.46 -14.67 -2.93
C PRO A 138 -7.79 -15.67 -1.97
N GLU A 139 -8.53 -16.68 -1.50
CA GLU A 139 -7.99 -17.67 -0.54
C GLU A 139 -6.82 -18.48 -1.11
N GLU A 140 -6.72 -18.59 -2.43
CA GLU A 140 -5.62 -19.23 -3.13
C GLU A 140 -4.28 -18.50 -2.94
N SER A 141 -4.31 -17.18 -2.71
CA SER A 141 -3.10 -16.38 -2.45
C SER A 141 -2.55 -16.56 -1.02
N TRP A 142 -3.33 -17.16 -0.10
CA TRP A 142 -2.97 -17.27 1.29
C TRP A 142 -1.94 -18.37 1.56
N ALA A 143 -0.97 -18.05 2.38
CA ALA A 143 -0.01 -19.02 2.86
C ALA A 143 -0.66 -20.01 3.84
N THR A 144 -0.22 -21.29 3.78
CA THR A 144 -0.56 -22.30 4.77
C THR A 144 0.73 -22.86 5.40
N PRO A 145 0.68 -23.75 6.38
CA PRO A 145 1.89 -24.40 6.90
C PRO A 145 2.74 -25.12 5.84
N ALA A 146 2.09 -25.56 4.72
CA ALA A 146 2.74 -26.32 3.65
C ALA A 146 2.66 -25.67 2.26
N ARG A 147 2.12 -24.44 2.16
CA ARG A 147 1.95 -23.73 0.88
C ARG A 147 2.47 -22.32 0.98
N ALA A 148 3.26 -21.91 -0.03
CA ALA A 148 3.67 -20.53 -0.22
C ALA A 148 2.45 -19.62 -0.46
N GLY A 149 2.54 -18.39 -0.02
CA GLY A 149 1.48 -17.40 -0.17
C GLY A 149 1.71 -16.19 0.71
N CYS A 150 0.68 -15.36 0.87
CA CYS A 150 0.72 -14.18 1.73
C CYS A 150 0.14 -14.44 3.13
N ALA A 151 0.57 -13.63 4.09
CA ALA A 151 -0.10 -13.48 5.38
C ALA A 151 -1.47 -12.81 5.15
N TYR A 152 -2.48 -13.22 5.91
CA TYR A 152 -3.84 -12.77 5.66
C TYR A 152 -4.65 -12.56 6.92
N ILE A 153 -5.69 -11.75 6.79
CA ILE A 153 -6.80 -11.67 7.72
C ILE A 153 -8.05 -12.03 6.94
N ARG A 154 -8.74 -13.08 7.37
CA ARG A 154 -9.96 -13.53 6.73
C ARG A 154 -11.08 -12.51 6.97
N VAL A 155 -11.66 -12.00 5.88
CA VAL A 155 -12.84 -11.12 5.93
C VAL A 155 -13.93 -11.75 5.08
N ALA A 156 -14.99 -12.21 5.73
CA ALA A 156 -16.10 -12.86 5.04
C ALA A 156 -17.00 -11.82 4.34
N PRO A 157 -17.48 -12.10 3.12
CA PRO A 157 -18.51 -11.30 2.46
C PRO A 157 -19.88 -11.51 3.11
N GLU A 158 -20.81 -10.61 2.81
CA GLU A 158 -22.22 -10.84 3.08
C GLU A 158 -22.76 -11.91 2.13
N GLY A 159 -23.57 -12.82 2.65
CA GLY A 159 -24.23 -13.85 1.81
C GLY A 159 -23.46 -15.15 1.59
N GLY A 160 -22.21 -15.25 2.07
CA GLY A 160 -21.42 -16.48 2.00
C GLY A 160 -20.77 -16.76 0.64
N ASP A 161 -20.62 -15.75 -0.19
CA ASP A 161 -19.84 -15.82 -1.45
C ASP A 161 -18.34 -16.10 -1.16
N ALA A 162 -17.59 -16.39 -2.21
CA ALA A 162 -16.15 -16.56 -2.11
C ALA A 162 -15.47 -15.26 -1.68
N ILE A 163 -14.41 -15.36 -0.87
CA ILE A 163 -13.58 -14.21 -0.51
C ILE A 163 -12.72 -13.85 -1.73
N ALA A 164 -12.98 -12.68 -2.30
CA ALA A 164 -12.30 -12.18 -3.48
C ALA A 164 -12.21 -10.65 -3.45
N PRO A 165 -11.25 -10.03 -4.16
CA PRO A 165 -11.06 -8.57 -4.17
C PRO A 165 -12.30 -7.77 -4.58
N ALA A 166 -13.16 -8.32 -5.45
CA ALA A 166 -14.39 -7.68 -5.90
C ALA A 166 -15.62 -7.99 -5.03
N ALA A 167 -15.50 -8.83 -3.99
CA ALA A 167 -16.60 -9.20 -3.11
C ALA A 167 -16.92 -8.07 -2.11
N ASP A 168 -18.18 -8.00 -1.65
CA ASP A 168 -18.61 -7.09 -0.57
C ASP A 168 -18.17 -7.65 0.79
N LEU A 169 -16.89 -7.51 1.09
CA LEU A 169 -16.26 -8.01 2.31
C LEU A 169 -16.66 -7.16 3.52
N ARG A 170 -17.13 -7.80 4.60
CA ARG A 170 -17.70 -7.09 5.74
C ARG A 170 -17.26 -7.59 7.10
N TYR A 171 -17.09 -8.92 7.28
CA TYR A 171 -16.98 -9.55 8.58
C TYR A 171 -15.57 -10.13 8.78
N PRO A 172 -14.68 -9.39 9.48
CA PRO A 172 -13.36 -9.93 9.80
C PRO A 172 -13.51 -11.10 10.78
N ASP A 173 -12.82 -12.19 10.49
CA ASP A 173 -12.76 -13.35 11.35
C ASP A 173 -11.98 -13.03 12.64
N PRO A 174 -12.61 -13.19 13.83
CA PRO A 174 -11.97 -12.83 15.10
C PRO A 174 -10.65 -13.56 15.37
N ASP A 175 -10.53 -14.82 14.94
CA ASP A 175 -9.33 -15.62 15.17
C ASP A 175 -8.16 -15.06 14.34
N SER A 176 -8.38 -14.73 13.06
CA SER A 176 -7.34 -14.16 12.22
C SER A 176 -6.96 -12.74 12.65
N VAL A 177 -7.91 -11.93 13.13
CA VAL A 177 -7.64 -10.62 13.76
C VAL A 177 -6.82 -10.83 15.04
N GLY A 178 -7.16 -11.83 15.85
CA GLY A 178 -6.43 -12.22 17.04
C GLY A 178 -4.98 -12.61 16.76
N LEU A 179 -4.74 -13.31 15.65
CA LEU A 179 -3.39 -13.68 15.18
C LEU A 179 -2.58 -12.45 14.78
N MET A 180 -3.14 -11.50 14.02
CA MET A 180 -2.47 -10.23 13.72
C MET A 180 -2.11 -9.47 15.00
N ALA A 181 -3.06 -9.34 15.92
CA ALA A 181 -2.84 -8.67 17.18
C ALA A 181 -1.75 -9.35 18.03
N GLN A 182 -1.63 -10.68 17.94
CA GLN A 182 -0.55 -11.44 18.61
C GLN A 182 0.80 -11.15 17.95
N ASP A 183 0.88 -11.14 16.63
CA ASP A 183 2.12 -10.82 15.89
C ASP A 183 2.65 -9.42 16.25
N VAL A 184 1.76 -8.42 16.37
CA VAL A 184 2.12 -7.07 16.83
C VAL A 184 2.69 -7.08 18.25
N ARG A 185 2.02 -7.79 19.19
CA ARG A 185 2.53 -7.92 20.57
C ARG A 185 3.85 -8.65 20.64
N ASP A 186 4.02 -9.70 19.84
CA ASP A 186 5.25 -10.49 19.79
C ASP A 186 6.41 -9.66 19.22
N ALA A 187 6.17 -8.83 18.20
CA ALA A 187 7.15 -7.89 17.70
C ALA A 187 7.57 -6.86 18.77
N ARG A 188 6.61 -6.34 19.56
CA ARG A 188 6.88 -5.46 20.70
C ARG A 188 7.73 -6.16 21.78
N ASN A 189 7.35 -7.38 22.15
CA ASN A 189 8.07 -8.18 23.14
C ASN A 189 9.49 -8.53 22.66
N ALA A 190 9.69 -8.67 21.36
CA ALA A 190 11.00 -8.87 20.72
C ALA A 190 11.83 -7.58 20.58
N GLY A 191 11.33 -6.44 21.08
CA GLY A 191 12.07 -5.19 21.16
C GLY A 191 11.81 -4.19 20.03
N ALA A 192 10.68 -4.28 19.31
CA ALA A 192 10.29 -3.22 18.39
C ALA A 192 9.98 -1.94 19.16
N GLU A 193 10.70 -0.86 18.84
CA GLU A 193 10.44 0.48 19.36
C GLU A 193 9.37 1.20 18.54
N VAL A 194 9.29 0.91 17.23
CA VAL A 194 8.21 1.33 16.35
C VAL A 194 7.65 0.09 15.66
N CYS A 195 6.32 -0.04 15.60
CA CYS A 195 5.63 -1.12 14.93
C CYS A 195 4.69 -0.57 13.85
N ILE A 196 4.89 -0.98 12.61
CA ILE A 196 4.10 -0.58 11.44
C ILE A 196 3.30 -1.77 10.94
N VAL A 197 2.00 -1.57 10.72
CA VAL A 197 1.13 -2.59 10.14
C VAL A 197 0.60 -2.10 8.79
N ALA A 198 0.90 -2.84 7.74
CA ALA A 198 0.36 -2.64 6.41
C ALA A 198 -0.82 -3.59 6.15
N LEU A 199 -1.94 -3.03 5.71
CA LEU A 199 -3.17 -3.76 5.42
C LEU A 199 -3.56 -3.58 3.96
N HIS A 200 -3.50 -4.64 3.19
CA HIS A 200 -3.98 -4.68 1.81
C HIS A 200 -5.48 -4.93 1.84
N LYS A 201 -6.28 -3.86 1.76
CA LYS A 201 -7.69 -3.86 2.17
C LYS A 201 -8.55 -2.85 1.42
N GLY A 202 -9.85 -3.04 1.50
CA GLY A 202 -10.85 -2.06 1.09
C GLY A 202 -11.49 -2.37 -0.26
N ILE A 203 -12.14 -1.37 -0.82
CA ILE A 203 -12.89 -1.47 -2.07
C ILE A 203 -12.05 -0.81 -3.16
N VAL A 204 -11.69 -1.56 -4.19
CA VAL A 204 -10.88 -1.09 -5.30
C VAL A 204 -11.55 0.07 -6.06
N HIS A 205 -10.79 1.10 -6.40
CA HIS A 205 -11.22 2.29 -7.15
C HIS A 205 -12.40 3.08 -6.57
N VAL A 206 -12.67 2.95 -5.26
CA VAL A 206 -13.73 3.71 -4.59
C VAL A 206 -13.11 4.66 -3.55
N PRO A 207 -13.03 5.96 -3.80
CA PRO A 207 -12.25 6.89 -2.98
C PRO A 207 -12.84 7.14 -1.58
N ALA A 208 -14.12 7.41 -1.51
CA ALA A 208 -14.76 8.00 -0.34
C ALA A 208 -15.67 7.02 0.44
N ARG A 209 -15.47 5.72 0.30
CA ARG A 209 -16.23 4.72 1.04
C ARG A 209 -15.32 3.65 1.62
N LEU A 210 -15.27 3.55 2.93
CA LEU A 210 -14.61 2.45 3.64
C LEU A 210 -15.60 1.29 3.82
N ALA A 211 -15.15 0.06 3.57
CA ALA A 211 -15.92 -1.13 3.92
C ALA A 211 -16.06 -1.24 5.46
N PRO A 212 -17.13 -1.86 5.97
CA PRO A 212 -17.41 -1.89 7.42
C PRO A 212 -16.26 -2.43 8.28
N TYR A 213 -15.43 -3.31 7.74
CA TYR A 213 -14.33 -3.94 8.45
C TYR A 213 -13.06 -3.09 8.53
N GLU A 214 -12.87 -2.11 7.64
CA GLU A 214 -11.57 -1.43 7.45
C GLU A 214 -11.12 -0.64 8.68
N ARG A 215 -12.02 0.15 9.28
CA ARG A 215 -11.70 0.93 10.49
C ARG A 215 -11.51 0.04 11.72
N PRO A 216 -12.44 -0.88 12.06
CA PRO A 216 -12.25 -1.78 13.20
C PRO A 216 -10.96 -2.59 13.13
N LEU A 217 -10.56 -3.04 11.94
CA LEU A 217 -9.34 -3.79 11.75
C LEU A 217 -8.08 -2.92 11.97
N ALA A 218 -8.06 -1.71 11.43
CA ALA A 218 -6.97 -0.77 11.67
C ALA A 218 -6.87 -0.37 13.16
N TRP A 219 -7.99 -0.19 13.84
CA TRP A 219 -8.03 0.07 15.27
C TRP A 219 -7.52 -1.11 16.10
N ALA A 220 -7.85 -2.35 15.71
CA ALA A 220 -7.34 -3.55 16.37
C ALA A 220 -5.81 -3.66 16.27
N ALA A 221 -5.21 -3.25 15.14
CA ALA A 221 -3.76 -3.18 15.01
C ALA A 221 -3.15 -2.15 15.98
N VAL A 222 -3.74 -0.95 16.09
CA VAL A 222 -3.29 0.08 17.04
C VAL A 222 -3.49 -0.37 18.48
N ASP A 223 -4.61 -1.00 18.82
CA ASP A 223 -4.90 -1.53 20.15
C ASP A 223 -3.93 -2.65 20.55
N ALA A 224 -3.40 -3.39 19.58
CA ALA A 224 -2.37 -4.40 19.80
C ALA A 224 -0.97 -3.80 19.98
N GLY A 225 -0.76 -2.53 19.61
CA GLY A 225 0.52 -1.82 19.78
C GLY A 225 1.15 -1.28 18.50
N ALA A 226 0.45 -1.23 17.36
CA ALA A 226 0.95 -0.56 16.17
C ALA A 226 1.02 0.97 16.36
N ASP A 227 2.10 1.59 15.88
CA ASP A 227 2.34 3.04 15.92
C ASP A 227 1.89 3.73 14.64
N LEU A 228 1.83 2.99 13.55
CA LEU A 228 1.40 3.45 12.23
C LEU A 228 0.66 2.32 11.52
N VAL A 229 -0.49 2.64 10.92
CA VAL A 229 -1.20 1.73 10.03
C VAL A 229 -1.28 2.37 8.64
N ILE A 230 -0.88 1.60 7.61
CA ILE A 230 -0.95 2.00 6.20
C ILE A 230 -1.81 1.02 5.41
N GLY A 231 -2.63 1.54 4.50
CA GLY A 231 -3.52 0.77 3.66
C GLY A 231 -3.08 0.76 2.20
N HIS A 232 -3.33 -0.37 1.51
CA HIS A 232 -3.05 -0.62 0.09
C HIS A 232 -4.26 -1.24 -0.61
N HIS A 233 -4.15 -1.63 -1.89
CA HIS A 233 -5.17 -2.30 -2.70
C HIS A 233 -6.12 -1.38 -3.47
N ALA A 234 -6.58 -0.30 -2.88
CA ALA A 234 -7.66 0.49 -3.50
C ALA A 234 -7.24 1.20 -4.80
N HIS A 235 -5.94 1.30 -5.11
CA HIS A 235 -5.36 2.01 -6.27
C HIS A 235 -5.80 3.47 -6.39
N ILE A 236 -6.31 4.03 -5.30
CA ILE A 236 -6.75 5.41 -5.15
C ILE A 236 -6.55 5.82 -3.69
N LEU A 237 -6.32 7.10 -3.44
CA LEU A 237 -6.24 7.58 -2.07
C LEU A 237 -7.54 7.31 -1.32
N ARG A 238 -7.38 6.81 -0.09
CA ARG A 238 -8.46 6.66 0.88
C ARG A 238 -8.22 7.65 2.01
N GLY A 239 -9.20 7.85 2.86
CA GLY A 239 -9.09 8.85 3.92
C GLY A 239 -8.03 8.53 4.99
N PHE A 240 -7.91 9.45 5.92
CA PHE A 240 -6.96 9.44 7.02
C PHE A 240 -7.68 9.69 8.36
N GLU A 241 -7.22 9.07 9.43
CA GLU A 241 -7.63 9.40 10.80
C GLU A 241 -6.51 9.17 11.82
N PHE A 242 -6.65 9.79 12.99
CA PHE A 242 -5.92 9.38 14.18
C PHE A 242 -6.82 8.53 15.07
N TYR A 243 -6.29 7.40 15.54
CA TYR A 243 -6.92 6.58 16.57
C TYR A 243 -5.95 6.42 17.74
N ARG A 244 -6.38 6.83 18.95
CA ARG A 244 -5.52 6.86 20.14
C ARG A 244 -4.17 7.57 19.92
N GLY A 245 -4.18 8.64 19.11
CA GLY A 245 -2.97 9.39 18.77
C GLY A 245 -2.04 8.72 17.75
N ARG A 246 -2.43 7.57 17.18
CA ARG A 246 -1.67 6.87 16.14
C ARG A 246 -2.27 7.15 14.76
N PRO A 247 -1.42 7.49 13.76
CA PRO A 247 -1.89 7.76 12.40
C PRO A 247 -2.34 6.48 11.69
N ILE A 248 -3.46 6.58 10.99
CA ILE A 248 -3.99 5.55 10.11
C ILE A 248 -4.25 6.17 8.74
N PHE A 249 -3.48 5.77 7.74
CA PHE A 249 -3.74 6.05 6.33
C PHE A 249 -4.52 4.87 5.76
N HIS A 250 -5.81 5.06 5.45
CA HIS A 250 -6.67 3.96 5.01
C HIS A 250 -6.37 3.42 3.62
N GLY A 251 -5.66 4.20 2.79
CA GLY A 251 -5.14 3.78 1.50
C GLY A 251 -4.21 4.84 0.93
N LEU A 252 -2.98 4.43 0.59
CA LEU A 252 -1.96 5.31 0.04
C LEU A 252 -2.11 5.48 -1.50
N GLY A 253 -3.02 4.71 -2.12
CA GLY A 253 -3.19 4.71 -3.57
C GLY A 253 -1.98 4.14 -4.31
N ASN A 254 -1.81 4.54 -5.58
CA ASN A 254 -0.67 4.13 -6.37
C ASN A 254 0.60 4.86 -5.91
N GLY A 255 1.67 4.12 -5.70
CA GLY A 255 3.02 4.66 -5.54
C GLY A 255 3.69 4.79 -6.91
N CYS A 256 3.74 3.68 -7.63
CA CYS A 256 4.14 3.61 -9.04
C CYS A 256 3.54 2.33 -9.64
N VAL A 257 2.44 2.45 -10.39
CA VAL A 257 1.78 1.32 -11.03
C VAL A 257 1.85 1.50 -12.53
N VAL A 258 2.80 0.81 -13.16
CA VAL A 258 3.05 0.89 -14.60
C VAL A 258 3.09 -0.51 -15.20
N THR A 259 2.06 -0.85 -15.98
CA THR A 259 1.93 -2.15 -16.64
C THR A 259 1.07 -2.07 -17.90
N ARG A 260 1.57 -2.62 -19.01
CA ARG A 260 0.79 -2.82 -20.23
C ARG A 260 -0.16 -4.01 -20.13
N ALA A 261 -0.01 -4.86 -19.12
CA ALA A 261 -0.88 -6.02 -18.94
C ALA A 261 -2.36 -5.64 -18.87
N LEU A 262 -2.65 -4.43 -18.42
CA LEU A 262 -4.01 -3.90 -18.26
C LEU A 262 -4.43 -2.93 -19.38
N SER A 263 -3.59 -2.75 -20.40
CA SER A 263 -3.91 -1.89 -21.56
C SER A 263 -4.83 -2.61 -22.55
N PRO A 264 -5.84 -1.92 -23.14
CA PRO A 264 -6.73 -2.51 -24.13
C PRO A 264 -6.05 -2.93 -25.45
N ASP A 265 -4.91 -2.34 -25.78
CA ASP A 265 -4.15 -2.56 -27.02
C ASP A 265 -3.01 -3.58 -26.88
N GLN A 266 -2.85 -4.18 -25.69
CA GLN A 266 -1.84 -5.20 -25.46
C GLN A 266 -2.12 -6.49 -26.27
N SER A 267 -1.07 -7.26 -26.58
CA SER A 267 -1.13 -8.40 -27.49
C SER A 267 -1.83 -9.65 -26.93
N HIS A 268 -1.92 -9.82 -25.61
CA HIS A 268 -2.51 -10.99 -24.97
C HIS A 268 -4.05 -10.95 -25.04
N PRO A 269 -4.74 -11.88 -25.74
CA PRO A 269 -6.16 -11.76 -26.02
C PRO A 269 -7.06 -11.66 -24.77
N SER A 270 -6.78 -12.47 -23.74
CA SER A 270 -7.57 -12.50 -22.50
C SER A 270 -7.40 -11.20 -21.71
N ARG A 271 -6.19 -10.66 -21.62
CA ARG A 271 -5.90 -9.40 -20.92
C ARG A 271 -6.50 -8.21 -21.66
N ALA A 272 -6.39 -8.19 -23.01
CA ALA A 272 -7.05 -7.17 -23.81
C ALA A 272 -8.58 -7.23 -23.70
N ALA A 273 -9.16 -8.44 -23.62
CA ALA A 273 -10.59 -8.61 -23.40
C ALA A 273 -11.02 -8.11 -22.02
N TRP A 274 -10.23 -8.39 -20.97
CA TRP A 274 -10.46 -7.87 -19.63
C TRP A 274 -10.39 -6.33 -19.60
N ALA A 275 -9.34 -5.75 -20.17
CA ALA A 275 -9.14 -4.30 -20.20
C ALA A 275 -10.31 -3.56 -20.90
N ARG A 276 -10.91 -4.15 -21.93
CA ARG A 276 -12.11 -3.58 -22.58
C ARG A 276 -13.37 -3.63 -21.70
N ARG A 277 -13.43 -4.58 -20.75
CA ARG A 277 -14.57 -4.75 -19.83
C ARG A 277 -14.44 -3.96 -18.55
N ARG A 278 -13.28 -3.37 -18.25
CA ARG A 278 -13.05 -2.71 -16.95
C ARG A 278 -14.03 -1.57 -16.66
N ARG A 279 -14.55 -0.87 -17.69
CA ARG A 279 -15.63 0.12 -17.52
C ARG A 279 -16.90 -0.50 -16.93
N GLU A 280 -17.28 -1.68 -17.40
CA GLU A 280 -18.44 -2.42 -16.87
C GLU A 280 -18.18 -2.89 -15.43
N MET A 281 -16.94 -3.32 -15.16
CA MET A 281 -16.54 -3.86 -13.87
C MET A 281 -16.39 -2.79 -12.80
N PHE A 282 -15.82 -1.64 -13.13
CA PHE A 282 -15.48 -0.59 -12.16
C PHE A 282 -16.41 0.63 -12.20
N GLY A 283 -17.23 0.76 -13.23
CA GLY A 283 -18.23 1.83 -13.34
C GLY A 283 -17.66 3.21 -13.70
N PHE A 284 -16.42 3.30 -14.19
CA PHE A 284 -15.83 4.55 -14.65
C PHE A 284 -15.11 4.38 -16.00
N GLU A 285 -14.95 5.48 -16.72
CA GLU A 285 -14.13 5.54 -17.94
C GLU A 285 -12.70 5.96 -17.59
N PRO A 286 -11.68 5.11 -17.86
CA PRO A 286 -10.28 5.50 -17.67
C PRO A 286 -9.90 6.66 -18.58
N ASP A 287 -9.12 7.60 -18.03
CA ASP A 287 -8.58 8.69 -18.84
C ASP A 287 -7.64 8.12 -19.92
N PRO A 288 -7.88 8.42 -21.20
CA PRO A 288 -7.09 7.87 -22.31
C PRO A 288 -5.61 8.31 -22.28
N ALA A 289 -5.25 9.37 -21.57
CA ALA A 289 -3.87 9.79 -21.40
C ALA A 289 -3.10 8.88 -20.42
N TYR A 290 -3.79 8.15 -19.55
CA TYR A 290 -3.21 7.28 -18.53
C TYR A 290 -3.39 5.80 -18.89
N THR A 291 -2.60 5.32 -19.84
CA THR A 291 -2.69 3.95 -20.36
C THR A 291 -2.06 2.90 -19.45
N LEU A 292 -1.09 3.32 -18.61
CA LEU A 292 -0.34 2.41 -17.73
C LEU A 292 -0.75 2.50 -16.26
N ALA A 293 -1.35 3.58 -15.82
CA ALA A 293 -1.93 3.92 -14.52
C ALA A 293 -2.00 5.46 -14.40
N PRO A 294 -2.86 6.03 -13.54
CA PRO A 294 -3.84 5.36 -12.67
C PRO A 294 -5.09 4.93 -13.45
N PHE A 295 -5.80 3.95 -12.91
CA PHE A 295 -7.01 3.42 -13.57
C PHE A 295 -8.23 4.34 -13.39
N HIS A 296 -8.40 4.90 -12.20
CA HIS A 296 -9.50 5.83 -11.91
C HIS A 296 -9.07 7.28 -12.21
N PRO A 297 -9.96 8.13 -12.79
CA PRO A 297 -9.62 9.54 -13.08
C PRO A 297 -9.10 10.32 -11.87
N GLU A 298 -9.61 10.05 -10.66
CA GLU A 298 -9.13 10.69 -9.43
C GLU A 298 -7.82 10.09 -8.89
N ALA A 299 -7.35 8.96 -9.41
CA ALA A 299 -6.09 8.34 -9.02
C ALA A 299 -4.85 9.13 -9.52
N VAL A 300 -5.06 10.22 -10.27
CA VAL A 300 -4.02 11.22 -10.57
C VAL A 300 -3.51 11.95 -9.31
N HIS A 301 -4.26 11.90 -8.21
CA HIS A 301 -3.87 12.41 -6.91
C HIS A 301 -3.27 11.28 -6.07
N GLY A 302 -2.05 11.46 -5.63
CA GLY A 302 -1.33 10.51 -4.77
C GLY A 302 -0.66 11.21 -3.59
N LEU A 303 -0.06 10.42 -2.71
CA LEU A 303 0.77 10.92 -1.62
C LEU A 303 1.82 9.90 -1.20
N LEU A 304 2.94 10.38 -0.66
CA LEU A 304 3.81 9.60 0.21
C LEU A 304 3.46 9.96 1.65
N ALA A 305 3.01 9.00 2.46
CA ALA A 305 2.80 9.25 3.88
C ALA A 305 4.14 9.47 4.57
N ARG A 306 4.23 10.47 5.46
CA ARG A 306 5.44 10.79 6.21
C ARG A 306 5.13 10.92 7.68
N VAL A 307 5.84 10.14 8.51
CA VAL A 307 5.68 10.16 9.96
C VAL A 307 7.04 10.27 10.61
N VAL A 308 7.21 11.28 11.45
CA VAL A 308 8.44 11.49 12.22
C VAL A 308 8.21 11.04 13.64
N PHE A 309 9.08 10.19 14.15
CA PHE A 309 9.05 9.67 15.50
C PHE A 309 10.18 10.24 16.37
N ASP A 310 9.91 10.41 17.65
CA ASP A 310 10.89 10.51 18.72
C ASP A 310 10.70 9.31 19.66
N GLY A 311 11.61 8.34 19.56
CA GLY A 311 11.36 6.99 20.08
C GLY A 311 10.11 6.38 19.44
N ALA A 312 9.17 5.85 20.23
CA ALA A 312 7.90 5.28 19.77
C ALA A 312 6.76 6.31 19.58
N SER A 313 7.02 7.61 19.77
CA SER A 313 5.98 8.63 19.71
C SER A 313 6.01 9.35 18.37
N PRO A 314 4.93 9.34 17.57
CA PRO A 314 4.84 10.18 16.39
C PRO A 314 4.76 11.65 16.82
N ILE A 315 5.75 12.44 16.44
CA ILE A 315 5.84 13.88 16.75
C ILE A 315 5.38 14.76 15.60
N ALA A 316 5.43 14.24 14.38
CA ALA A 316 4.85 14.89 13.20
C ALA A 316 4.28 13.82 12.27
N THR A 317 3.10 14.07 11.76
CA THR A 317 2.42 13.20 10.79
C THR A 317 1.94 14.05 9.62
N GLY A 318 2.18 13.59 8.41
CA GLY A 318 1.79 14.33 7.22
C GLY A 318 2.04 13.52 5.96
N PHE A 319 2.22 14.23 4.86
CA PHE A 319 2.48 13.60 3.56
C PHE A 319 3.20 14.55 2.60
N LEU A 320 3.82 13.96 1.60
CA LEU A 320 4.31 14.66 0.42
C LEU A 320 3.30 14.41 -0.70
N PRO A 321 2.65 15.45 -1.25
CA PRO A 321 1.66 15.27 -2.29
C PRO A 321 2.31 14.78 -3.59
N LEU A 322 1.64 13.85 -4.27
CA LEU A 322 2.04 13.32 -5.57
C LEU A 322 1.01 13.68 -6.63
N HIS A 323 1.50 13.90 -7.82
CA HIS A 323 0.73 13.95 -9.05
C HIS A 323 1.28 12.91 -10.04
N PHE A 324 0.38 12.30 -10.81
CA PHE A 324 0.80 11.35 -11.85
C PHE A 324 0.79 12.05 -13.21
N GLU A 325 1.95 12.06 -13.86
CA GLU A 325 2.08 12.52 -15.24
C GLU A 325 1.69 11.39 -16.21
N PRO A 326 1.02 11.70 -17.34
CA PRO A 326 0.81 10.69 -18.36
C PRO A 326 2.12 10.03 -18.83
N PRO A 327 2.14 8.72 -19.06
CA PRO A 327 1.05 7.76 -18.95
C PRO A 327 0.85 7.10 -17.59
N GLY A 328 1.43 7.62 -16.49
CA GLY A 328 1.28 7.09 -15.14
C GLY A 328 2.51 7.25 -14.23
N ARG A 329 3.43 8.18 -14.57
CA ARG A 329 4.65 8.45 -13.81
C ARG A 329 4.35 9.29 -12.57
N PRO A 330 4.67 8.83 -11.34
CA PRO A 330 4.52 9.63 -10.14
C PRO A 330 5.61 10.72 -10.04
N VAL A 331 5.20 11.93 -9.67
CA VAL A 331 6.10 13.06 -9.38
C VAL A 331 5.64 13.78 -8.12
N LEU A 332 6.56 14.42 -7.40
CA LEU A 332 6.22 15.29 -6.28
C LEU A 332 5.41 16.49 -6.80
N ALA A 333 4.22 16.68 -6.25
CA ALA A 333 3.34 17.78 -6.62
C ALA A 333 3.75 19.07 -5.88
N THR A 334 3.73 20.19 -6.60
CA THR A 334 3.99 21.52 -6.06
C THR A 334 2.92 22.51 -6.51
N GLY A 335 2.82 23.65 -5.84
CA GLY A 335 1.86 24.71 -6.21
C GLY A 335 0.41 24.21 -6.34
N PRO A 336 -0.29 24.54 -7.44
CA PRO A 336 -1.70 24.16 -7.62
C PRO A 336 -1.95 22.64 -7.61
N ALA A 337 -1.00 21.84 -8.08
CA ALA A 337 -1.12 20.37 -8.05
C ALA A 337 -1.09 19.85 -6.61
N ALA A 338 -0.21 20.37 -5.75
CA ALA A 338 -0.17 20.01 -4.34
C ALA A 338 -1.47 20.45 -3.60
N GLU A 339 -1.97 21.65 -3.90
CA GLU A 339 -3.23 22.12 -3.36
C GLU A 339 -4.42 21.21 -3.77
N ALA A 340 -4.45 20.76 -5.02
CA ALA A 340 -5.46 19.82 -5.50
C ALA A 340 -5.45 18.50 -4.70
N VAL A 341 -4.28 17.94 -4.41
CA VAL A 341 -4.14 16.73 -3.57
C VAL A 341 -4.63 16.98 -2.15
N CYS A 342 -4.28 18.14 -1.54
CA CYS A 342 -4.74 18.50 -0.20
C CYS A 342 -6.27 18.62 -0.14
N ASN A 343 -6.88 19.32 -1.10
CA ASN A 343 -8.32 19.48 -1.19
C ASN A 343 -9.02 18.12 -1.43
N TYR A 344 -8.42 17.28 -2.26
CA TYR A 344 -8.90 15.93 -2.51
C TYR A 344 -8.92 15.09 -1.22
N LEU A 345 -7.82 15.08 -0.46
CA LEU A 345 -7.74 14.33 0.81
C LEU A 345 -8.79 14.81 1.82
N VAL A 346 -8.97 16.13 1.96
CA VAL A 346 -9.99 16.71 2.84
C VAL A 346 -11.38 16.25 2.43
N ARG A 347 -11.71 16.30 1.13
CA ARG A 347 -13.00 15.90 0.57
C ARG A 347 -13.29 14.44 0.86
N ILE A 348 -12.37 13.53 0.48
CA ILE A 348 -12.60 12.08 0.64
C ILE A 348 -12.69 11.64 2.10
N CYS A 349 -11.99 12.33 3.03
CA CYS A 349 -12.17 12.08 4.47
C CYS A 349 -13.60 12.45 4.91
N GLN A 350 -14.09 13.61 4.52
CA GLN A 350 -15.45 14.06 4.87
C GLN A 350 -16.52 13.14 4.28
N ASP A 351 -16.39 12.80 2.99
CA ASP A 351 -17.34 11.94 2.28
C ASP A 351 -17.34 10.50 2.84
N ALA A 352 -16.21 10.02 3.38
CA ALA A 352 -16.09 8.72 4.05
C ALA A 352 -16.56 8.74 5.51
N GLY A 353 -17.03 9.87 6.04
CA GLY A 353 -17.41 9.99 7.45
C GLY A 353 -16.24 9.90 8.43
N LEU A 354 -15.03 10.23 7.96
CA LEU A 354 -13.83 10.34 8.79
C LEU A 354 -13.71 11.78 9.35
N PRO A 355 -12.93 11.98 10.43
CA PRO A 355 -12.61 13.31 10.90
C PRO A 355 -11.98 14.15 9.79
N ARG A 356 -12.42 15.41 9.64
CA ARG A 356 -11.81 16.33 8.68
C ARG A 356 -10.36 16.59 9.06
N PRO A 357 -9.37 16.28 8.21
CA PRO A 357 -7.98 16.58 8.51
C PRO A 357 -7.73 18.10 8.49
N CYS A 358 -6.95 18.57 9.46
CA CYS A 358 -6.45 19.95 9.49
C CYS A 358 -5.03 19.93 8.90
N LEU A 359 -4.86 20.58 7.75
CA LEU A 359 -3.63 20.54 6.99
C LEU A 359 -2.85 21.85 7.13
N THR A 360 -1.55 21.75 7.38
CA THR A 360 -0.61 22.89 7.40
C THR A 360 0.55 22.59 6.47
N VAL A 361 0.79 23.45 5.49
CA VAL A 361 1.94 23.32 4.59
C VAL A 361 3.20 23.82 5.30
N THR A 362 4.23 22.99 5.34
CA THR A 362 5.56 23.32 5.85
C THR A 362 6.60 23.15 4.74
N ASP A 363 7.84 23.54 4.98
CA ASP A 363 8.94 23.32 4.01
C ASP A 363 9.26 21.83 3.82
N GLU A 364 8.89 20.98 4.80
CA GLU A 364 9.22 19.55 4.77
C GLU A 364 8.08 18.66 4.28
N MET A 365 6.82 19.03 4.51
CA MET A 365 5.63 18.24 4.15
C MET A 365 4.33 19.02 4.35
N VAL A 366 3.22 18.46 3.88
CA VAL A 366 1.89 18.85 4.34
C VAL A 366 1.60 18.10 5.64
N GLN A 367 1.66 18.82 6.76
CA GLN A 367 1.43 18.25 8.09
C GLN A 367 -0.07 18.11 8.35
N ILE A 368 -0.46 16.97 8.97
CA ILE A 368 -1.81 16.70 9.45
C ILE A 368 -1.83 16.87 10.96
N GLU A 369 -2.61 17.82 11.46
CA GLU A 369 -2.71 18.07 12.89
C GLU A 369 -3.79 17.20 13.54
N ALA A 370 -3.45 16.55 14.65
CA ALA A 370 -4.33 15.58 15.32
C ALA A 370 -5.61 16.21 15.90
N PHE A 371 -5.55 17.47 16.35
CA PHE A 371 -6.68 18.17 16.99
C PHE A 371 -6.56 19.69 16.85
N LYS A 372 -7.37 20.29 16.00
CA LYS A 372 -7.73 21.72 16.12
C LYS A 372 -9.24 21.87 16.02
N THR A 373 -9.82 22.63 16.96
CA THR A 373 -11.25 22.99 16.95
C THR A 373 -11.60 23.94 15.80
N SER A 374 -10.60 24.55 15.14
CA SER A 374 -10.77 25.36 13.94
C SER A 374 -9.57 25.15 13.01
N CYS A 375 -9.81 24.56 11.83
CA CYS A 375 -8.79 24.49 10.77
C CYS A 375 -8.77 25.84 10.02
N PRO A 376 -7.59 26.47 9.87
CA PRO A 376 -7.48 27.62 8.97
C PRO A 376 -7.81 27.20 7.53
N PRO A 377 -8.29 28.10 6.67
CA PRO A 377 -8.41 27.80 5.25
C PRO A 377 -7.02 27.44 4.72
N LEU A 378 -6.92 26.39 3.91
CA LEU A 378 -5.73 26.12 3.09
C LEU A 378 -5.43 27.39 2.32
N LEU A 379 -4.20 27.90 2.44
CA LEU A 379 -3.74 29.19 1.95
C LEU A 379 -4.36 29.59 0.59
N LYS A 380 -4.74 30.89 0.50
CA LYS A 380 -5.14 31.55 -0.75
C LYS A 380 -3.91 31.76 -1.63
#